data_0355319005bca24b7e3a4e5f011e8582
#
_entry.id   0355319005bca24b7e3a4e5f011e8582
#
_cell.length_a   1.000
_cell.length_b   1.000
_cell.length_c   1.000
_cell.angle_alpha   90.00
_cell.angle_beta   90.00
_cell.angle_gamma   90.00
#
_symmetry.space_group_name_H-M   'P 1'
#
loop_
_entity.id
_entity.type
_entity.pdbx_description
1 polymer ?
#
loop_
_entity_poly.entity_id
_entity_poly.type
_entity_poly.pdbx_seq_one_letter_code
_entity_poly.pdbx_strand_id
1 'polypeptide(L)'
;MTINTRPGHKADVSELSHALGRAFYDDPVSVWIMPDPKARAAHLRKFFATVTRHHHLAGGGVEVATDGSTIGAAALWDPPGRWKQSGREQLMMLPSFILGFGPRLTTGRKLGGLLEQMKSQHPEEPHWYLAVIGSDTSVRGKGYGQALMQSRLDRVDAEHAPAYLESSKAENVPYYQRFGFEVTGEIVLSNGGPTLWPMWRAPR
;
A
#
# COMPACT_ATOMS: atom_id res chain seq x y z
N MET A 1 8.19 23.28 -10.06
CA MET A 1 7.11 22.29 -10.26
C MET A 1 6.44 22.12 -8.92
N THR A 2 5.16 22.45 -8.81
CA THR A 2 4.43 22.36 -7.53
C THR A 2 3.70 21.04 -7.47
N ILE A 3 3.96 20.23 -6.45
CA ILE A 3 3.27 18.97 -6.21
C ILE A 3 2.01 19.28 -5.39
N ASN A 4 0.86 18.88 -5.89
CA ASN A 4 -0.43 19.01 -5.22
C ASN A 4 -0.91 17.64 -4.76
N THR A 5 -1.37 17.54 -3.52
CA THR A 5 -2.03 16.35 -2.99
C THR A 5 -3.53 16.58 -2.91
N ARG A 6 -4.31 15.55 -3.17
CA ARG A 6 -5.77 15.56 -3.01
C ARG A 6 -6.33 14.18 -2.74
N PRO A 7 -7.54 14.07 -2.21
CA PRO A 7 -8.25 12.81 -2.15
C PRO A 7 -8.38 12.18 -3.55
N GLY A 8 -8.19 10.87 -3.62
CA GLY A 8 -8.40 10.10 -4.84
C GLY A 8 -9.87 9.73 -5.03
N HIS A 9 -10.31 9.73 -6.26
CA HIS A 9 -11.69 9.43 -6.66
C HIS A 9 -11.76 8.21 -7.58
N LYS A 10 -12.96 7.70 -7.84
CA LYS A 10 -13.19 6.55 -8.73
C LYS A 10 -12.58 6.73 -10.12
N ALA A 11 -12.59 7.97 -10.64
CA ALA A 11 -12.00 8.29 -11.94
C ALA A 11 -10.46 8.12 -11.95
N ASP A 12 -9.80 8.31 -10.81
CA ASP A 12 -8.35 8.23 -10.68
C ASP A 12 -7.81 6.79 -10.66
N VAL A 13 -8.68 5.79 -10.39
CA VAL A 13 -8.27 4.39 -10.15
C VAL A 13 -7.42 3.83 -11.28
N SER A 14 -7.73 4.16 -12.53
CA SER A 14 -6.95 3.68 -13.67
C SER A 14 -5.53 4.22 -13.62
N GLU A 15 -5.36 5.52 -13.45
CA GLU A 15 -4.07 6.19 -13.50
C GLU A 15 -3.21 5.89 -12.27
N LEU A 16 -3.78 5.99 -11.05
CA LEU A 16 -3.04 5.66 -9.83
C LEU A 16 -2.59 4.20 -9.79
N SER A 17 -3.40 3.27 -10.32
CA SER A 17 -3.01 1.85 -10.37
C SER A 17 -1.87 1.58 -11.36
N HIS A 18 -1.73 2.39 -12.41
CA HIS A 18 -0.56 2.36 -13.28
C HIS A 18 0.70 2.85 -12.55
N ALA A 19 0.59 3.99 -11.84
CA ALA A 19 1.71 4.53 -11.07
C ALA A 19 2.17 3.54 -9.99
N LEU A 20 1.23 2.98 -9.21
CA LEU A 20 1.54 1.97 -8.20
C LEU A 20 2.09 0.67 -8.81
N GLY A 21 1.54 0.21 -9.94
CA GLY A 21 2.04 -0.98 -10.64
C GLY A 21 3.52 -0.84 -11.04
N ARG A 22 3.94 0.35 -11.49
CA ARG A 22 5.35 0.64 -11.81
C ARG A 22 6.20 0.82 -10.54
N ALA A 23 5.65 1.48 -9.51
CA ALA A 23 6.35 1.69 -8.25
C ALA A 23 6.72 0.38 -7.54
N PHE A 24 5.82 -0.61 -7.59
CA PHE A 24 5.95 -1.91 -6.91
C PHE A 24 6.48 -3.03 -7.81
N TYR A 25 6.89 -2.73 -9.04
CA TYR A 25 7.35 -3.75 -9.98
C TYR A 25 8.57 -4.53 -9.44
N ASP A 26 9.53 -3.83 -8.83
CA ASP A 26 10.75 -4.42 -8.25
C ASP A 26 10.68 -4.52 -6.71
N ASP A 27 9.46 -4.43 -6.14
CA ASP A 27 9.26 -4.63 -4.72
C ASP A 27 9.50 -6.10 -4.34
N PRO A 28 10.24 -6.40 -3.24
CA PRO A 28 10.58 -7.78 -2.85
C PRO A 28 9.35 -8.68 -2.68
N VAL A 29 8.26 -8.16 -2.10
CA VAL A 29 7.01 -8.91 -1.92
C VAL A 29 6.37 -9.20 -3.28
N SER A 30 6.33 -8.21 -4.16
CA SER A 30 5.80 -8.36 -5.53
C SER A 30 6.59 -9.38 -6.34
N VAL A 31 7.92 -9.34 -6.25
CA VAL A 31 8.82 -10.30 -6.93
C VAL A 31 8.62 -11.71 -6.38
N TRP A 32 8.52 -11.84 -5.07
CA TRP A 32 8.32 -13.13 -4.41
C TRP A 32 6.96 -13.77 -4.74
N ILE A 33 5.88 -12.97 -4.72
CA ILE A 33 4.52 -13.46 -5.06
C ILE A 33 4.42 -13.77 -6.56
N MET A 34 4.98 -12.92 -7.41
CA MET A 34 4.92 -13.00 -8.87
C MET A 34 6.33 -12.98 -9.48
N PRO A 35 7.07 -14.08 -9.45
CA PRO A 35 8.45 -14.12 -9.93
C PRO A 35 8.56 -13.91 -11.45
N ASP A 36 7.54 -14.29 -12.25
CA ASP A 36 7.51 -14.05 -13.68
C ASP A 36 7.33 -12.54 -13.97
N PRO A 37 8.31 -11.87 -14.60
CA PRO A 37 8.27 -10.44 -14.88
C PRO A 37 7.09 -10.00 -15.75
N LYS A 38 6.70 -10.83 -16.74
CA LYS A 38 5.58 -10.53 -17.64
C LYS A 38 4.24 -10.59 -16.89
N ALA A 39 4.05 -11.64 -16.09
CA ALA A 39 2.87 -11.76 -15.23
C ALA A 39 2.81 -10.61 -14.22
N ARG A 40 3.94 -10.27 -13.56
CA ARG A 40 4.01 -9.20 -12.59
C ARG A 40 3.62 -7.85 -13.19
N ALA A 41 4.16 -7.48 -14.36
CA ALA A 41 3.79 -6.25 -15.06
C ALA A 41 2.28 -6.18 -15.39
N ALA A 42 1.68 -7.30 -15.81
CA ALA A 42 0.27 -7.36 -16.17
C ALA A 42 -0.67 -7.32 -14.95
N HIS A 43 -0.26 -7.92 -13.82
CA HIS A 43 -1.16 -8.16 -12.69
C HIS A 43 -1.09 -7.11 -11.59
N LEU A 44 0.06 -6.47 -11.34
CA LEU A 44 0.19 -5.43 -10.30
C LEU A 44 -0.81 -4.30 -10.48
N ARG A 45 -0.97 -3.79 -11.70
CA ARG A 45 -1.96 -2.76 -11.99
C ARG A 45 -3.38 -3.21 -11.65
N LYS A 46 -3.75 -4.44 -12.03
CA LYS A 46 -5.08 -4.99 -11.73
C LYS A 46 -5.29 -5.17 -10.23
N PHE A 47 -4.27 -5.62 -9.52
CA PHE A 47 -4.27 -5.75 -8.07
C PHE A 47 -4.54 -4.39 -7.41
N PHE A 48 -3.74 -3.35 -7.72
CA PHE A 48 -3.93 -2.03 -7.13
C PHE A 48 -5.29 -1.40 -7.52
N ALA A 49 -5.75 -1.57 -8.75
CA ALA A 49 -7.08 -1.12 -9.15
C ALA A 49 -8.20 -1.79 -8.35
N THR A 50 -8.06 -3.08 -8.06
CA THR A 50 -9.05 -3.87 -7.32
C THR A 50 -9.11 -3.45 -5.86
N VAL A 51 -7.98 -3.42 -5.15
CA VAL A 51 -7.96 -3.06 -3.73
C VAL A 51 -8.37 -1.59 -3.52
N THR A 52 -7.93 -0.68 -4.39
CA THR A 52 -8.36 0.72 -4.34
C THR A 52 -9.86 0.85 -4.48
N ARG A 53 -10.45 0.22 -5.49
CA ARG A 53 -11.89 0.36 -5.83
C ARG A 53 -12.79 -0.24 -4.78
N HIS A 54 -12.44 -1.41 -4.27
CA HIS A 54 -13.34 -2.21 -3.44
C HIS A 54 -13.09 -2.08 -1.94
N HIS A 55 -11.96 -1.49 -1.52
CA HIS A 55 -11.64 -1.30 -0.11
C HIS A 55 -11.33 0.15 0.22
N HIS A 56 -10.21 0.70 -0.24
CA HIS A 56 -9.69 1.98 0.24
C HIS A 56 -10.53 3.20 -0.14
N LEU A 57 -11.19 3.21 -1.32
CA LEU A 57 -12.08 4.33 -1.71
C LEU A 57 -13.28 4.47 -0.76
N ALA A 58 -13.87 3.36 -0.35
CA ALA A 58 -15.01 3.38 0.57
C ALA A 58 -14.63 3.88 1.98
N GLY A 59 -13.36 3.73 2.36
CA GLY A 59 -12.79 4.23 3.61
C GLY A 59 -12.35 5.69 3.57
N GLY A 60 -12.35 6.35 2.40
CA GLY A 60 -11.81 7.71 2.23
C GLY A 60 -10.28 7.78 2.41
N GLY A 61 -9.60 6.64 2.29
CA GLY A 61 -8.16 6.52 2.54
C GLY A 61 -7.27 6.70 1.30
N VAL A 62 -7.84 7.00 0.15
CA VAL A 62 -7.05 7.18 -1.08
C VAL A 62 -6.58 8.62 -1.21
N GLU A 63 -5.29 8.81 -1.42
CA GLU A 63 -4.68 10.10 -1.77
C GLU A 63 -3.80 9.96 -3.00
N VAL A 64 -3.79 11.00 -3.81
CA VAL A 64 -2.96 11.10 -5.02
C VAL A 64 -2.13 12.38 -4.99
N ALA A 65 -0.91 12.29 -5.51
CA ALA A 65 -0.04 13.44 -5.74
C ALA A 65 0.16 13.67 -7.23
N THR A 66 -0.05 14.92 -7.65
CA THR A 66 0.00 15.33 -9.07
C THR A 66 0.89 16.55 -9.24
N ASP A 67 1.36 16.76 -10.45
CA ASP A 67 2.01 18.01 -10.89
C ASP A 67 1.07 18.92 -11.70
N GLY A 68 -0.22 18.64 -11.62
CA GLY A 68 -1.29 19.33 -12.33
C GLY A 68 -1.84 18.58 -13.54
N SER A 69 -1.08 17.64 -14.13
CA SER A 69 -1.49 16.90 -15.34
C SER A 69 -1.67 15.40 -15.10
N THR A 70 -0.77 14.78 -14.34
CA THR A 70 -0.73 13.33 -14.15
C THR A 70 -0.56 12.96 -12.68
N ILE A 71 -1.08 11.77 -12.32
CA ILE A 71 -0.86 11.19 -11.01
C ILE A 71 0.52 10.53 -10.98
N GLY A 72 1.46 11.18 -10.29
CA GLY A 72 2.82 10.70 -10.13
C GLY A 72 3.00 9.75 -8.95
N ALA A 73 2.13 9.81 -7.94
CA ALA A 73 2.17 8.92 -6.78
C ALA A 73 0.78 8.76 -6.16
N ALA A 74 0.62 7.67 -5.41
CA ALA A 74 -0.60 7.44 -4.63
C ALA A 74 -0.26 6.78 -3.30
N ALA A 75 -1.11 7.05 -2.29
CA ALA A 75 -1.13 6.39 -1.01
C ALA A 75 -2.52 5.82 -0.72
N LEU A 76 -2.55 4.61 -0.17
CA LEU A 76 -3.76 3.92 0.24
C LEU A 76 -3.67 3.71 1.75
N TRP A 77 -4.57 4.37 2.45
CA TRP A 77 -4.69 4.32 3.90
C TRP A 77 -5.98 3.66 4.32
N ASP A 78 -5.98 3.10 5.50
CA ASP A 78 -7.20 2.66 6.16
C ASP A 78 -7.35 3.43 7.48
N PRO A 79 -8.51 4.04 7.73
CA PRO A 79 -8.79 4.71 8.99
C PRO A 79 -8.89 3.70 10.14
N PRO A 80 -8.79 4.15 11.40
CA PRO A 80 -8.87 3.29 12.57
C PRO A 80 -10.03 2.31 12.51
N GLY A 81 -9.74 1.02 12.75
CA GLY A 81 -10.72 -0.07 12.75
C GLY A 81 -11.17 -0.57 11.38
N ARG A 82 -10.66 -0.04 10.27
CA ARG A 82 -11.08 -0.41 8.90
C ARG A 82 -10.06 -1.17 8.08
N TRP A 83 -8.90 -1.50 8.61
CA TRP A 83 -7.88 -2.25 7.88
C TRP A 83 -8.31 -3.68 7.52
N LYS A 84 -9.23 -4.28 8.31
CA LYS A 84 -9.79 -5.61 8.03
C LYS A 84 -10.82 -5.52 6.91
N GLN A 85 -10.56 -6.20 5.82
CA GLN A 85 -11.54 -6.33 4.74
C GLN A 85 -12.74 -7.14 5.23
N SER A 86 -13.93 -6.61 4.98
CA SER A 86 -15.17 -7.33 5.26
C SER A 86 -15.34 -8.54 4.32
N GLY A 87 -16.11 -9.54 4.71
CA GLY A 87 -16.42 -10.68 3.84
C GLY A 87 -17.04 -10.28 2.51
N ARG A 88 -17.84 -9.19 2.47
CA ARG A 88 -18.40 -8.62 1.26
C ARG A 88 -17.33 -8.07 0.33
N GLU A 89 -16.37 -7.30 0.86
CA GLU A 89 -15.25 -6.77 0.08
C GLU A 89 -14.39 -7.90 -0.48
N GLN A 90 -14.09 -8.92 0.31
CA GLN A 90 -13.35 -10.10 -0.15
C GLN A 90 -14.08 -10.81 -1.29
N LEU A 91 -15.39 -11.00 -1.19
CA LEU A 91 -16.21 -11.61 -2.25
C LEU A 91 -16.21 -10.75 -3.52
N MET A 92 -16.30 -9.42 -3.40
CA MET A 92 -16.26 -8.51 -4.56
C MET A 92 -14.89 -8.48 -5.25
N MET A 93 -13.81 -8.67 -4.51
CA MET A 93 -12.45 -8.70 -5.05
C MET A 93 -12.09 -10.06 -5.68
N LEU A 94 -12.71 -11.14 -5.25
CA LEU A 94 -12.39 -12.51 -5.66
C LEU A 94 -12.36 -12.72 -7.19
N PRO A 95 -13.35 -12.27 -7.99
CA PRO A 95 -13.31 -12.43 -9.44
C PRO A 95 -12.10 -11.71 -10.07
N SER A 96 -11.79 -10.51 -9.60
CA SER A 96 -10.64 -9.73 -10.09
C SER A 96 -9.31 -10.39 -9.75
N PHE A 97 -9.20 -11.01 -8.57
CA PHE A 97 -8.01 -11.77 -8.19
C PHE A 97 -7.86 -13.06 -9.01
N ILE A 98 -8.95 -13.82 -9.23
CA ILE A 98 -8.91 -15.02 -10.07
C ILE A 98 -8.48 -14.65 -11.51
N LEU A 99 -9.07 -13.61 -12.10
CA LEU A 99 -8.71 -13.12 -13.43
C LEU A 99 -7.32 -12.50 -13.48
N GLY A 100 -6.90 -11.86 -12.38
CA GLY A 100 -5.61 -11.21 -12.26
C GLY A 100 -4.45 -12.19 -12.09
N PHE A 101 -4.57 -13.12 -11.16
CA PHE A 101 -3.49 -14.07 -10.85
C PHE A 101 -3.57 -15.39 -11.61
N GLY A 102 -4.69 -15.64 -12.31
CA GLY A 102 -4.97 -16.90 -12.98
C GLY A 102 -5.08 -18.08 -12.00
N PRO A 103 -5.15 -19.32 -12.47
CA PRO A 103 -5.25 -20.51 -11.62
C PRO A 103 -3.91 -20.92 -10.98
N ARG A 104 -3.03 -19.93 -10.69
CA ARG A 104 -1.73 -20.17 -10.07
C ARG A 104 -1.89 -20.36 -8.57
N LEU A 105 -2.14 -21.59 -8.15
CA LEU A 105 -2.30 -21.98 -6.74
C LEU A 105 -1.15 -21.50 -5.86
N THR A 106 0.09 -21.48 -6.38
CA THR A 106 1.27 -20.99 -5.66
C THR A 106 1.19 -19.51 -5.32
N THR A 107 0.75 -18.66 -6.24
CA THR A 107 0.56 -17.21 -6.01
C THR A 107 -0.52 -16.98 -4.96
N GLY A 108 -1.65 -17.67 -5.06
CA GLY A 108 -2.75 -17.59 -4.08
C GLY A 108 -2.31 -18.02 -2.67
N ARG A 109 -1.53 -19.11 -2.56
CA ARG A 109 -1.00 -19.58 -1.26
C ARG A 109 0.00 -18.60 -0.64
N LYS A 110 0.90 -18.01 -1.44
CA LYS A 110 1.84 -17.00 -0.96
C LYS A 110 1.13 -15.74 -0.47
N LEU A 111 0.15 -15.26 -1.26
CA LEU A 111 -0.65 -14.09 -0.85
C LEU A 111 -1.46 -14.38 0.43
N GLY A 112 -2.10 -15.55 0.53
CA GLY A 112 -2.82 -15.95 1.74
C GLY A 112 -1.90 -16.03 2.96
N GLY A 113 -0.72 -16.64 2.84
CA GLY A 113 0.27 -16.72 3.90
C GLY A 113 0.81 -15.35 4.32
N LEU A 114 1.06 -14.45 3.37
CA LEU A 114 1.44 -13.06 3.64
C LEU A 114 0.37 -12.35 4.49
N LEU A 115 -0.89 -12.38 4.03
CA LEU A 115 -2.00 -11.71 4.71
C LEU A 115 -2.22 -12.26 6.13
N GLU A 116 -2.09 -13.58 6.31
CA GLU A 116 -2.24 -14.20 7.64
C GLU A 116 -1.10 -13.80 8.58
N GLN A 117 0.16 -13.80 8.10
CA GLN A 117 1.30 -13.36 8.91
C GLN A 117 1.23 -11.87 9.27
N MET A 118 0.87 -11.00 8.33
CA MET A 118 0.65 -9.58 8.61
C MET A 118 -0.48 -9.40 9.63
N LYS A 119 -1.62 -10.08 9.44
CA LYS A 119 -2.77 -10.01 10.35
C LYS A 119 -2.44 -10.47 11.76
N SER A 120 -1.64 -11.52 11.93
CA SER A 120 -1.28 -12.05 13.25
C SER A 120 -0.38 -11.10 14.06
N GLN A 121 0.31 -10.18 13.40
CA GLN A 121 1.21 -9.20 14.01
C GLN A 121 0.71 -7.76 13.92
N HIS A 122 -0.46 -7.57 13.31
CA HIS A 122 -1.08 -6.25 13.18
C HIS A 122 -1.55 -5.75 14.55
N PRO A 123 -1.23 -4.50 14.95
CA PRO A 123 -1.64 -3.95 16.24
C PRO A 123 -3.16 -3.95 16.41
N GLU A 124 -3.63 -4.28 17.62
CA GLU A 124 -5.05 -4.24 17.98
C GLU A 124 -5.55 -2.82 18.31
N GLU A 125 -4.64 -1.96 18.76
CA GLU A 125 -4.94 -0.57 19.06
C GLU A 125 -5.46 0.15 17.80
N PRO A 126 -6.56 0.92 17.89
CA PRO A 126 -7.08 1.68 16.75
C PRO A 126 -6.04 2.67 16.22
N HIS A 127 -5.71 2.60 14.93
CA HIS A 127 -4.68 3.41 14.28
C HIS A 127 -4.99 3.65 12.81
N TRP A 128 -4.37 4.66 12.21
CA TRP A 128 -4.30 4.82 10.78
C TRP A 128 -3.30 3.82 10.18
N TYR A 129 -3.71 3.05 9.20
CA TYR A 129 -2.85 2.07 8.53
C TYR A 129 -2.46 2.51 7.13
N LEU A 130 -1.17 2.71 6.89
CA LEU A 130 -0.63 2.92 5.55
C LEU A 130 -0.40 1.56 4.87
N ALA A 131 -1.40 1.11 4.12
CA ALA A 131 -1.33 -0.17 3.41
C ALA A 131 -0.42 -0.11 2.18
N VAL A 132 -0.42 1.02 1.45
CA VAL A 132 0.35 1.20 0.22
C VAL A 132 0.77 2.65 0.08
N ILE A 133 2.04 2.89 -0.28
CA ILE A 133 2.51 4.17 -0.81
C ILE A 133 3.52 3.92 -1.92
N GLY A 134 3.36 4.58 -3.06
CA GLY A 134 4.29 4.41 -4.17
C GLY A 134 4.30 5.61 -5.11
N SER A 135 5.51 5.95 -5.56
CA SER A 135 5.74 6.95 -6.61
C SER A 135 6.15 6.24 -7.90
N ASP A 136 5.54 6.66 -8.99
CA ASP A 136 5.94 6.25 -10.33
C ASP A 136 7.44 6.40 -10.52
N THR A 137 8.06 5.46 -11.23
CA THR A 137 9.52 5.48 -11.47
C THR A 137 9.99 6.77 -12.14
N SER A 138 9.16 7.40 -12.98
CA SER A 138 9.46 8.65 -13.69
C SER A 138 9.54 9.88 -12.78
N VAL A 139 8.91 9.82 -11.60
CA VAL A 139 8.89 10.92 -10.60
C VAL A 139 9.55 10.54 -9.28
N ARG A 140 10.18 9.38 -9.21
CA ARG A 140 10.89 8.93 -8.00
C ARG A 140 11.98 9.96 -7.59
N GLY A 141 12.08 10.25 -6.30
CA GLY A 141 13.03 11.23 -5.75
C GLY A 141 12.61 12.69 -5.90
N LYS A 142 11.48 13.00 -6.54
CA LYS A 142 11.00 14.38 -6.76
C LYS A 142 10.03 14.89 -5.66
N GLY A 143 9.90 14.18 -4.51
CA GLY A 143 9.13 14.66 -3.37
C GLY A 143 7.65 14.24 -3.33
N TYR A 144 7.14 13.50 -4.33
CA TYR A 144 5.72 13.08 -4.37
C TYR A 144 5.31 12.23 -3.18
N GLY A 145 6.12 11.23 -2.81
CA GLY A 145 5.86 10.40 -1.63
C GLY A 145 5.89 11.22 -0.33
N GLN A 146 6.82 12.19 -0.22
CA GLN A 146 6.90 13.08 0.93
C GLN A 146 5.64 13.93 1.07
N ALA A 147 5.14 14.49 -0.05
CA ALA A 147 3.92 15.28 -0.05
C ALA A 147 2.69 14.47 0.42
N LEU A 148 2.56 13.21 -0.05
CA LEU A 148 1.49 12.31 0.39
C LEU A 148 1.59 11.96 1.88
N MET A 149 2.80 11.64 2.38
CA MET A 149 3.01 11.34 3.79
C MET A 149 2.63 12.54 4.66
N GLN A 150 3.14 13.75 4.32
CA GLN A 150 2.85 14.96 5.08
C GLN A 150 1.36 15.26 5.10
N SER A 151 0.69 15.25 3.93
CA SER A 151 -0.75 15.52 3.82
C SER A 151 -1.60 14.64 4.73
N ARG A 152 -1.33 13.33 4.77
CA ARG A 152 -2.09 12.43 5.64
C ARG A 152 -1.71 12.57 7.10
N LEU A 153 -0.41 12.71 7.39
CA LEU A 153 0.05 12.80 8.77
C LEU A 153 -0.39 14.09 9.46
N ASP A 154 -0.56 15.20 8.73
CA ASP A 154 -1.16 16.43 9.28
C ASP A 154 -2.59 16.17 9.81
N ARG A 155 -3.35 15.34 9.11
CA ARG A 155 -4.68 14.92 9.57
C ARG A 155 -4.61 13.94 10.75
N VAL A 156 -3.71 12.96 10.69
CA VAL A 156 -3.48 11.98 11.77
C VAL A 156 -3.11 12.70 13.07
N ASP A 157 -2.25 13.73 12.98
CA ASP A 157 -1.83 14.54 14.12
C ASP A 157 -2.97 15.42 14.66
N ALA A 158 -3.79 15.99 13.77
CA ALA A 158 -4.97 16.75 14.20
C ALA A 158 -6.02 15.86 14.92
N GLU A 159 -6.07 14.57 14.61
CA GLU A 159 -6.90 13.57 15.27
C GLU A 159 -6.24 12.98 16.54
N HIS A 160 -5.00 13.35 16.88
CA HIS A 160 -4.17 12.74 17.93
C HIS A 160 -4.16 11.20 17.84
N ALA A 161 -4.12 10.67 16.62
CA ALA A 161 -4.19 9.24 16.37
C ALA A 161 -2.80 8.65 16.10
N PRO A 162 -2.56 7.38 16.45
CA PRO A 162 -1.37 6.67 16.03
C PRO A 162 -1.47 6.23 14.57
N ALA A 163 -0.32 5.89 13.99
CA ALA A 163 -0.24 5.32 12.64
C ALA A 163 0.69 4.10 12.57
N TYR A 164 0.38 3.19 11.66
CA TYR A 164 1.11 1.94 11.46
C TYR A 164 1.37 1.68 9.97
N LEU A 165 2.46 1.00 9.67
CA LEU A 165 2.80 0.48 8.35
C LEU A 165 3.71 -0.75 8.45
N GLU A 166 3.84 -1.52 7.37
CA GLU A 166 4.92 -2.49 7.19
C GLU A 166 5.76 -2.09 5.98
N SER A 167 7.04 -1.83 6.20
CA SER A 167 7.98 -1.59 5.10
C SER A 167 8.43 -2.90 4.47
N SER A 168 8.32 -3.04 3.14
CA SER A 168 8.80 -4.19 2.38
C SER A 168 10.30 -4.12 2.03
N LYS A 169 10.96 -3.00 2.37
CA LYS A 169 12.38 -2.75 2.07
C LYS A 169 13.07 -2.11 3.25
N ALA A 170 14.21 -2.66 3.68
CA ALA A 170 15.04 -2.06 4.74
C ALA A 170 15.48 -0.63 4.39
N GLU A 171 15.77 -0.38 3.11
CA GLU A 171 16.23 0.92 2.62
C GLU A 171 15.17 2.03 2.77
N ASN A 172 13.89 1.66 2.90
CA ASN A 172 12.81 2.60 3.13
C ASN A 172 12.60 2.93 4.62
N VAL A 173 13.13 2.15 5.54
CA VAL A 173 12.99 2.39 6.99
C VAL A 173 13.45 3.80 7.39
N PRO A 174 14.64 4.30 6.98
CA PRO A 174 15.06 5.67 7.30
C PRO A 174 14.14 6.75 6.72
N TYR A 175 13.45 6.46 5.61
CA TYR A 175 12.45 7.38 5.05
C TYR A 175 11.26 7.53 5.99
N TYR A 176 10.70 6.44 6.51
CA TYR A 176 9.56 6.49 7.44
C TYR A 176 9.95 7.02 8.82
N GLN A 177 11.18 6.77 9.28
CA GLN A 177 11.69 7.31 10.54
C GLN A 177 11.69 8.86 10.55
N ARG A 178 11.93 9.51 9.42
CA ARG A 178 11.83 10.99 9.31
C ARG A 178 10.43 11.53 9.59
N PHE A 179 9.41 10.70 9.43
CA PHE A 179 8.02 11.01 9.78
C PHE A 179 7.63 10.57 11.18
N GLY A 180 8.57 10.03 11.96
CA GLY A 180 8.37 9.62 13.34
C GLY A 180 7.86 8.20 13.52
N PHE A 181 7.97 7.36 12.49
CA PHE A 181 7.74 5.93 12.64
C PHE A 181 8.96 5.23 13.24
N GLU A 182 8.72 4.29 14.13
CA GLU A 182 9.75 3.46 14.76
C GLU A 182 9.51 1.99 14.42
N VAL A 183 10.59 1.26 14.14
CA VAL A 183 10.50 -0.19 13.87
C VAL A 183 10.11 -0.91 15.16
N THR A 184 9.06 -1.73 15.09
CA THR A 184 8.56 -2.50 16.24
C THR A 184 8.95 -3.97 16.19
N GLY A 185 9.51 -4.45 15.10
CA GLY A 185 9.91 -5.85 14.93
C GLY A 185 10.23 -6.21 13.48
N GLU A 186 10.22 -7.50 13.21
CA GLU A 186 10.39 -8.05 11.87
C GLU A 186 9.36 -9.15 11.60
N ILE A 187 8.78 -9.17 10.42
CA ILE A 187 7.89 -10.22 9.94
C ILE A 187 8.64 -10.97 8.83
N VAL A 188 9.21 -12.11 9.17
CA VAL A 188 9.89 -12.98 8.19
C VAL A 188 8.84 -13.84 7.49
N LEU A 189 8.61 -13.56 6.21
CA LEU A 189 7.61 -14.31 5.45
C LEU A 189 8.06 -15.73 5.17
N SER A 190 7.16 -16.68 5.37
CA SER A 190 7.42 -18.10 5.16
C SER A 190 7.71 -18.42 3.68
N ASN A 191 8.24 -19.64 3.43
CA ASN A 191 8.52 -20.13 2.07
C ASN A 191 9.51 -19.27 1.26
N GLY A 192 10.54 -18.74 1.91
CA GLY A 192 11.57 -17.92 1.25
C GLY A 192 11.09 -16.53 0.84
N GLY A 193 10.06 -16.02 1.52
CA GLY A 193 9.60 -14.66 1.33
C GLY A 193 10.53 -13.63 1.96
N PRO A 194 10.37 -12.35 1.59
CA PRO A 194 11.15 -11.26 2.18
C PRO A 194 10.77 -11.00 3.63
N THR A 195 11.62 -10.27 4.34
CA THR A 195 11.30 -9.68 5.63
C THR A 195 10.50 -8.38 5.43
N LEU A 196 9.51 -8.14 6.28
CA LEU A 196 8.83 -6.87 6.41
C LEU A 196 9.21 -6.24 7.75
N TRP A 197 9.26 -4.92 7.79
CA TRP A 197 9.54 -4.14 8.98
C TRP A 197 8.28 -3.42 9.41
N PRO A 198 7.53 -3.95 10.41
CA PRO A 198 6.41 -3.24 11.02
C PRO A 198 6.94 -2.00 11.72
N MET A 199 6.23 -0.88 11.54
CA MET A 199 6.62 0.40 12.10
C MET A 199 5.41 1.10 12.70
N TRP A 200 5.59 1.65 13.89
CA TRP A 200 4.59 2.38 14.65
C TRP A 200 4.95 3.85 14.80
N ARG A 201 3.97 4.71 14.69
CA ARG A 201 4.08 6.13 14.99
C ARG A 201 3.08 6.48 16.09
N ALA A 202 3.59 6.90 17.24
CA ALA A 202 2.76 7.34 18.36
C ALA A 202 1.97 8.61 18.01
N PRO A 203 0.82 8.85 18.69
CA PRO A 203 0.06 10.10 18.57
C PRO A 203 0.93 11.33 18.88
N ARG A 204 0.66 12.44 18.21
CA ARG A 204 1.33 13.71 18.40
C ARG A 204 0.35 14.84 18.68
#